data_0517bd0f471aabfcb5486af164064efe
#
_entry.id   0517bd0f471aabfcb5486af164064efe
#
_cell.length_a   1.000
_cell.length_b   1.000
_cell.length_c   1.000
_cell.angle_alpha   90.00
_cell.angle_beta   90.00
_cell.angle_gamma   90.00
#
_symmetry.space_group_name_H-M   'P 1'
#
loop_
_entity.id
_entity.type
_entity.pdbx_description
1 polymer ?
#
loop_
_entity_poly.entity_id
_entity_poly.type
_entity_poly.pdbx_seq_one_letter_code
_entity_poly.pdbx_strand_id
1 'polypeptide(L)'
;MMNKRTDDDAWMRRCLQRLTASICLMGASGLVVAQAVYPAKLSSTDLTGKAFDNPNTIVTETPTGNILDITSLKSSDGKFASGMYKAGKSRFEITEPYGVDEFMFFLEGSVTLTSDDGSQMTIKAGEAVTIPKEWTGVWETEGYRKIWVIYSESGEGL
;
A
#
# COMPACT_ATOMS: atom_id res chain seq x y z
N MET A 1 22.75 23.03 15.44
CA MET A 1 22.26 21.65 15.39
C MET A 1 20.90 21.66 14.71
N MET A 2 20.84 21.39 13.40
CA MET A 2 19.60 21.41 12.61
C MET A 2 18.93 20.05 12.71
N ASN A 3 17.63 20.07 12.99
CA ASN A 3 16.76 18.95 13.28
C ASN A 3 16.41 18.17 12.00
N LYS A 4 16.92 16.97 11.85
CA LYS A 4 16.80 16.10 10.66
C LYS A 4 15.57 15.18 10.70
N ARG A 5 14.48 15.63 11.34
CA ARG A 5 13.31 14.78 11.69
C ARG A 5 12.09 14.93 10.77
N THR A 6 12.17 15.67 9.66
CA THR A 6 10.97 16.10 8.91
C THR A 6 10.76 15.47 7.54
N ASP A 7 11.69 14.69 7.00
CA ASP A 7 11.55 14.19 5.61
C ASP A 7 10.95 12.77 5.51
N ASP A 8 11.16 11.92 6.53
CA ASP A 8 10.71 10.52 6.50
C ASP A 8 9.19 10.37 6.73
N ASP A 9 8.61 11.22 7.60
CA ASP A 9 7.16 11.23 7.87
C ASP A 9 6.34 11.77 6.69
N ALA A 10 6.92 12.69 5.92
CA ALA A 10 6.27 13.29 4.74
C ALA A 10 6.08 12.29 3.58
N TRP A 11 6.87 11.24 3.55
CA TRP A 11 6.82 10.22 2.50
C TRP A 11 5.64 9.25 2.70
N MET A 12 5.42 8.74 3.91
CA MET A 12 4.29 7.84 4.20
C MET A 12 2.94 8.55 4.01
N ARG A 13 2.86 9.83 4.39
CA ARG A 13 1.69 10.68 4.12
C ARG A 13 1.48 10.94 2.61
N ARG A 14 2.53 10.93 1.78
CA ARG A 14 2.42 11.14 0.32
C ARG A 14 2.00 9.88 -0.43
N CYS A 15 2.29 8.70 0.06
CA CYS A 15 1.71 7.46 -0.48
C CYS A 15 0.21 7.38 -0.21
N LEU A 16 -0.27 7.96 0.89
CA LEU A 16 -1.67 8.01 1.30
C LEU A 16 -2.47 9.19 0.69
N GLN A 17 -1.82 10.27 0.21
CA GLN A 17 -2.50 11.53 -0.11
C GLN A 17 -2.61 11.89 -1.60
N ARG A 18 -2.21 11.07 -2.55
CA ARG A 18 -2.28 11.46 -3.97
C ARG A 18 -3.41 10.74 -4.70
N LEU A 19 -4.62 11.28 -4.63
CA LEU A 19 -5.65 11.18 -5.69
C LEU A 19 -6.82 12.15 -5.42
N THR A 20 -6.60 13.45 -5.57
CA THR A 20 -7.70 14.37 -5.85
C THR A 20 -7.44 15.04 -7.18
N ALA A 21 -7.93 14.46 -8.26
CA ALA A 21 -8.07 15.14 -9.54
C ALA A 21 -9.54 15.60 -9.68
N SER A 22 -9.77 16.90 -9.55
CA SER A 22 -11.03 17.56 -9.92
C SER A 22 -11.30 17.37 -11.40
N ILE A 23 -12.42 16.72 -11.74
CA ILE A 23 -12.94 16.67 -13.10
C ILE A 23 -14.13 17.62 -13.20
N CYS A 24 -13.99 18.72 -13.99
CA CYS A 24 -15.09 19.56 -14.40
C CYS A 24 -16.07 18.79 -15.29
N LEU A 25 -17.36 18.76 -14.90
CA LEU A 25 -18.46 18.24 -15.69
C LEU A 25 -18.79 19.21 -16.83
N MET A 26 -18.58 18.78 -18.08
CA MET A 26 -19.34 19.28 -19.22
C MET A 26 -20.37 18.22 -19.62
N GLY A 27 -21.64 18.58 -19.57
CA GLY A 27 -22.73 17.69 -19.91
C GLY A 27 -22.76 17.35 -21.40
N ALA A 28 -22.60 16.06 -21.68
CA ALA A 28 -23.03 15.44 -22.92
C ALA A 28 -23.86 14.22 -22.53
N SER A 29 -25.12 14.18 -22.97
CA SER A 29 -26.00 13.01 -22.81
C SER A 29 -25.48 11.86 -23.68
N GLY A 30 -24.42 11.19 -23.21
CA GLY A 30 -23.88 9.99 -23.81
C GLY A 30 -24.60 8.78 -23.23
N LEU A 31 -24.97 7.85 -24.06
CA LEU A 31 -25.41 6.49 -23.69
C LEU A 31 -24.34 5.93 -22.75
N VAL A 32 -24.67 5.76 -21.46
CA VAL A 32 -23.83 5.04 -20.51
C VAL A 32 -23.85 3.58 -20.93
N VAL A 33 -22.89 3.18 -21.75
CA VAL A 33 -22.62 1.77 -21.97
C VAL A 33 -22.03 1.27 -20.65
N ALA A 34 -22.78 0.42 -19.94
CA ALA A 34 -22.26 -0.23 -18.75
C ALA A 34 -20.99 -0.99 -19.14
N GLN A 35 -19.84 -0.52 -18.62
CA GLN A 35 -18.57 -1.19 -18.87
C GLN A 35 -18.60 -2.53 -18.15
N ALA A 36 -18.30 -3.61 -18.88
CA ALA A 36 -18.24 -4.93 -18.29
C ALA A 36 -17.14 -4.97 -17.21
N VAL A 37 -17.50 -5.46 -16.03
CA VAL A 37 -16.58 -5.59 -14.88
C VAL A 37 -16.05 -7.02 -14.85
N TYR A 38 -14.74 -7.17 -14.83
CA TYR A 38 -14.05 -8.46 -14.83
C TYR A 38 -13.27 -8.66 -13.54
N PRO A 39 -13.14 -9.94 -13.06
CA PRO A 39 -12.23 -10.25 -11.97
C PRO A 39 -10.78 -9.88 -12.31
N ALA A 40 -10.05 -9.29 -11.38
CA ALA A 40 -8.62 -9.07 -11.50
C ALA A 40 -7.85 -10.31 -11.01
N LYS A 41 -6.88 -10.77 -11.78
CA LYS A 41 -6.06 -11.93 -11.45
C LYS A 41 -4.60 -11.53 -11.30
N LEU A 42 -3.98 -11.90 -10.19
CA LEU A 42 -2.54 -11.98 -10.05
C LEU A 42 -2.11 -13.43 -10.33
N SER A 43 -1.44 -13.66 -11.43
CA SER A 43 -0.94 -15.00 -11.80
C SER A 43 0.29 -15.38 -10.95
N SER A 44 0.68 -16.65 -10.97
CA SER A 44 1.93 -17.08 -10.33
C SER A 44 3.15 -16.31 -10.85
N THR A 45 3.17 -15.95 -12.12
CA THR A 45 4.22 -15.13 -12.71
C THR A 45 4.20 -13.70 -12.17
N ASP A 46 3.02 -13.08 -12.01
CA ASP A 46 2.89 -11.75 -11.40
C ASP A 46 3.42 -11.77 -9.97
N LEU A 47 3.10 -12.83 -9.20
CA LEU A 47 3.54 -12.99 -7.82
C LEU A 47 5.06 -13.15 -7.69
N THR A 48 5.80 -13.51 -8.74
CA THR A 48 7.28 -13.48 -8.72
C THR A 48 7.88 -12.08 -8.89
N GLY A 49 7.03 -11.04 -9.10
CA GLY A 49 7.45 -9.65 -9.25
C GLY A 49 7.18 -9.09 -10.65
N LYS A 50 6.74 -9.92 -11.61
CA LYS A 50 6.40 -9.47 -12.96
C LYS A 50 5.24 -8.47 -13.00
N ALA A 51 4.36 -8.46 -12.00
CA ALA A 51 3.31 -7.46 -11.88
C ALA A 51 3.87 -6.02 -11.90
N PHE A 52 5.08 -5.80 -11.40
CA PHE A 52 5.71 -4.48 -11.36
C PHE A 52 6.24 -3.99 -12.71
N ASP A 53 6.27 -4.83 -13.75
CA ASP A 53 6.58 -4.41 -15.12
C ASP A 53 5.41 -3.64 -15.76
N ASN A 54 4.27 -3.55 -15.08
CA ASN A 54 3.10 -2.81 -15.53
C ASN A 54 3.41 -1.29 -15.56
N PRO A 55 3.06 -0.57 -16.65
CA PRO A 55 3.30 0.88 -16.74
C PRO A 55 2.56 1.72 -15.67
N ASN A 56 1.54 1.14 -15.02
CA ASN A 56 0.83 1.80 -13.91
C ASN A 56 1.48 1.55 -12.54
N THR A 57 2.62 0.86 -12.49
CA THR A 57 3.37 0.68 -11.24
C THR A 57 3.85 2.03 -10.73
N ILE A 58 3.51 2.34 -9.51
CA ILE A 58 4.03 3.52 -8.81
C ILE A 58 5.42 3.17 -8.30
N VAL A 59 6.40 3.97 -8.72
CA VAL A 59 7.80 3.83 -8.29
C VAL A 59 8.15 5.00 -7.38
N THR A 60 8.58 4.69 -6.16
CA THR A 60 9.10 5.69 -5.21
C THR A 60 10.57 5.39 -4.97
N GLU A 61 11.43 6.33 -5.35
CA GLU A 61 12.87 6.22 -5.12
C GLU A 61 13.19 6.45 -3.64
N THR A 62 14.01 5.59 -3.06
CA THR A 62 14.53 5.72 -1.70
C THR A 62 16.03 5.44 -1.65
N PRO A 63 16.75 5.90 -0.62
CA PRO A 63 18.19 5.62 -0.48
C PRO A 63 18.53 4.13 -0.42
N THR A 64 17.58 3.28 -0.05
CA THR A 64 17.74 1.83 0.12
C THR A 64 17.17 1.02 -1.04
N GLY A 65 16.78 1.68 -2.14
CA GLY A 65 16.19 1.07 -3.33
C GLY A 65 14.77 1.56 -3.59
N ASN A 66 14.25 1.20 -4.75
CA ASN A 66 12.91 1.63 -5.14
C ASN A 66 11.82 0.85 -4.41
N ILE A 67 10.80 1.58 -3.96
CA ILE A 67 9.52 1.00 -3.60
C ILE A 67 8.69 0.87 -4.86
N LEU A 68 8.03 -0.27 -5.02
CA LEU A 68 7.16 -0.56 -6.15
C LEU A 68 5.77 -0.90 -5.60
N ASP A 69 4.75 -0.21 -6.11
CA ASP A 69 3.37 -0.45 -5.74
C ASP A 69 2.50 -0.56 -7.00
N ILE A 70 1.70 -1.62 -7.08
CA ILE A 70 0.77 -1.85 -8.17
C ILE A 70 -0.59 -2.26 -7.64
N THR A 71 -1.61 -1.46 -7.92
CA THR A 71 -3.01 -1.80 -7.65
C THR A 71 -3.52 -2.75 -8.72
N SER A 72 -4.01 -3.92 -8.32
CA SER A 72 -4.64 -4.88 -9.22
C SER A 72 -6.14 -4.67 -9.36
N LEU A 73 -6.80 -4.23 -8.29
CA LEU A 73 -8.22 -3.90 -8.25
C LEU A 73 -8.47 -2.75 -7.30
N LYS A 74 -9.34 -1.83 -7.69
CA LYS A 74 -10.01 -0.88 -6.79
C LYS A 74 -11.51 -1.01 -7.00
N SER A 75 -12.30 -1.09 -5.92
CA SER A 75 -13.76 -1.17 -5.97
C SER A 75 -14.37 0.12 -6.51
N SER A 76 -15.56 0.01 -7.11
CA SER A 76 -16.27 1.15 -7.68
C SER A 76 -16.73 2.19 -6.66
N ASP A 77 -16.90 1.77 -5.40
CA ASP A 77 -17.21 2.66 -4.27
C ASP A 77 -15.96 3.28 -3.64
N GLY A 78 -14.76 2.88 -4.12
CA GLY A 78 -13.49 3.39 -3.65
C GLY A 78 -13.08 2.94 -2.25
N LYS A 79 -13.76 1.96 -1.64
CA LYS A 79 -13.51 1.53 -0.25
C LYS A 79 -12.63 0.30 -0.11
N PHE A 80 -12.40 -0.41 -1.20
CA PHE A 80 -11.59 -1.63 -1.23
C PHE A 80 -10.57 -1.54 -2.34
N ALA A 81 -9.34 -1.93 -2.04
CA ALA A 81 -8.32 -2.13 -3.06
C ALA A 81 -7.43 -3.32 -2.71
N SER A 82 -6.82 -3.89 -3.75
CA SER A 82 -5.82 -4.95 -3.60
C SER A 82 -4.71 -4.77 -4.63
N GLY A 83 -3.53 -5.27 -4.27
CA GLY A 83 -2.37 -5.14 -5.14
C GLY A 83 -1.14 -5.86 -4.64
N MET A 84 0.00 -5.46 -5.18
CA MET A 84 1.31 -5.94 -4.75
C MET A 84 2.22 -4.77 -4.41
N TYR A 85 3.07 -4.99 -3.43
CA TYR A 85 4.02 -4.00 -2.94
C TYR A 85 5.39 -4.64 -2.72
N LYS A 86 6.44 -3.91 -3.04
CA LYS A 86 7.82 -4.29 -2.76
C LYS A 86 8.55 -3.10 -2.16
N ALA A 87 9.29 -3.33 -1.09
CA ALA A 87 10.18 -2.37 -0.49
C ALA A 87 11.55 -2.98 -0.19
N GLY A 88 12.57 -2.13 -0.14
CA GLY A 88 13.88 -2.45 0.40
C GLY A 88 13.94 -2.26 1.91
N LYS A 89 15.16 -2.21 2.44
CA LYS A 89 15.40 -1.95 3.87
C LYS A 89 14.77 -0.63 4.29
N SER A 90 13.99 -0.67 5.36
CA SER A 90 13.34 0.52 5.91
C SER A 90 12.92 0.33 7.36
N ARG A 91 12.80 1.47 8.06
CA ARG A 91 12.25 1.55 9.41
C ARG A 91 11.39 2.79 9.51
N PHE A 92 10.14 2.61 9.91
CA PHE A 92 9.15 3.67 10.10
C PHE A 92 8.61 3.63 11.51
N GLU A 93 8.43 4.81 12.09
CA GLU A 93 7.72 5.00 13.35
C GLU A 93 6.33 5.58 13.01
N ILE A 94 5.30 4.78 13.25
CA ILE A 94 3.90 5.09 12.96
C ILE A 94 3.30 5.62 14.25
N THR A 95 3.30 6.94 14.40
CA THR A 95 2.87 7.65 15.62
C THR A 95 1.40 8.06 15.60
N GLU A 96 0.79 8.06 14.41
CA GLU A 96 -0.63 8.30 14.19
C GLU A 96 -1.30 7.00 13.78
N PRO A 97 -2.61 6.82 14.00
CA PRO A 97 -3.33 5.63 13.55
C PRO A 97 -3.01 5.28 12.09
N TYR A 98 -2.83 4.00 11.82
CA TYR A 98 -2.47 3.46 10.48
C TYR A 98 -3.45 3.91 9.40
N GLY A 99 -4.71 4.12 9.76
CA GLY A 99 -5.72 4.81 8.97
C GLY A 99 -6.57 3.91 8.09
N VAL A 100 -6.14 2.69 7.82
CA VAL A 100 -6.88 1.69 7.02
C VAL A 100 -6.74 0.31 7.65
N ASP A 101 -7.72 -0.56 7.41
CA ASP A 101 -7.58 -1.97 7.74
C ASP A 101 -6.86 -2.66 6.57
N GLU A 102 -5.67 -3.20 6.82
CA GLU A 102 -4.86 -3.84 5.79
C GLU A 102 -4.57 -5.30 6.11
N PHE A 103 -4.94 -6.21 5.21
CA PHE A 103 -4.46 -7.58 5.20
C PHE A 103 -3.26 -7.69 4.25
N MET A 104 -2.20 -8.37 4.71
CA MET A 104 -0.98 -8.60 3.94
C MET A 104 -0.60 -10.06 3.95
N PHE A 105 -0.15 -10.57 2.80
CA PHE A 105 0.50 -11.87 2.66
C PHE A 105 1.89 -11.68 2.09
N PHE A 106 2.91 -12.12 2.82
CA PHE A 106 4.31 -11.93 2.44
C PHE A 106 4.75 -13.03 1.48
N LEU A 107 5.23 -12.62 0.30
CA LEU A 107 5.72 -13.52 -0.76
C LEU A 107 7.24 -13.72 -0.65
N GLU A 108 7.95 -12.71 -0.10
CA GLU A 108 9.40 -12.68 0.02
C GLU A 108 9.80 -11.77 1.18
N GLY A 109 10.93 -12.06 1.82
CA GLY A 109 11.46 -11.23 2.91
C GLY A 109 10.66 -11.35 4.20
N SER A 110 10.72 -10.31 5.01
CA SER A 110 10.03 -10.26 6.31
C SER A 110 9.86 -8.83 6.80
N VAL A 111 8.98 -8.66 7.77
CA VAL A 111 8.82 -7.42 8.54
C VAL A 111 8.74 -7.74 10.02
N THR A 112 9.27 -6.88 10.86
CA THR A 112 9.04 -6.88 12.30
C THR A 112 8.18 -5.67 12.66
N LEU A 113 7.06 -5.92 13.32
CA LEU A 113 6.16 -4.92 13.86
C LEU A 113 6.37 -4.88 15.37
N THR A 114 6.58 -3.67 15.92
CA THR A 114 6.64 -3.44 17.36
C THR A 114 5.50 -2.51 17.74
N SER A 115 4.52 -3.00 18.49
CA SER A 115 3.40 -2.19 18.98
C SER A 115 3.82 -1.27 20.12
N ASP A 116 2.98 -0.28 20.47
CA ASP A 116 3.28 0.72 21.49
C ASP A 116 3.51 0.12 22.91
N ASP A 117 2.96 -1.05 23.18
CA ASP A 117 3.20 -1.80 24.42
C ASP A 117 4.56 -2.54 24.44
N GLY A 118 5.35 -2.42 23.35
CA GLY A 118 6.63 -3.08 23.16
C GLY A 118 6.53 -4.53 22.66
N SER A 119 5.33 -5.06 22.46
CA SER A 119 5.16 -6.40 21.87
C SER A 119 5.68 -6.41 20.44
N GLN A 120 6.35 -7.51 20.06
CA GLN A 120 6.93 -7.67 18.74
C GLN A 120 6.33 -8.87 18.01
N MET A 121 6.12 -8.68 16.71
CA MET A 121 5.70 -9.73 15.79
C MET A 121 6.55 -9.65 14.52
N THR A 122 7.16 -10.76 14.14
CA THR A 122 7.87 -10.87 12.86
C THR A 122 7.04 -11.72 11.92
N ILE A 123 6.73 -11.17 10.76
CA ILE A 123 5.99 -11.85 9.67
C ILE A 123 6.98 -12.14 8.55
N LYS A 124 7.07 -13.39 8.12
CA LYS A 124 8.00 -13.89 7.09
C LYS A 124 7.27 -14.29 5.82
N ALA A 125 8.04 -14.54 4.77
CA ALA A 125 7.50 -15.13 3.53
C ALA A 125 6.67 -16.39 3.83
N GLY A 126 5.48 -16.47 3.24
CA GLY A 126 4.48 -17.53 3.48
C GLY A 126 3.53 -17.26 4.64
N GLU A 127 3.70 -16.14 5.37
CA GLU A 127 2.85 -15.75 6.49
C GLU A 127 2.01 -14.52 6.12
N ALA A 128 0.96 -14.29 6.90
CA ALA A 128 0.05 -13.16 6.74
C ALA A 128 -0.13 -12.40 8.05
N VAL A 129 -0.50 -11.13 7.93
CA VAL A 129 -0.89 -10.28 9.06
C VAL A 129 -2.04 -9.38 8.63
N THR A 130 -2.90 -9.02 9.59
CA THR A 130 -3.89 -7.95 9.43
C THR A 130 -3.55 -6.85 10.42
N ILE A 131 -3.43 -5.62 9.92
CA ILE A 131 -3.22 -4.43 10.73
C ILE A 131 -4.54 -3.66 10.79
N PRO A 132 -5.08 -3.40 12.00
CA PRO A 132 -6.26 -2.57 12.16
C PRO A 132 -5.89 -1.09 11.96
N LYS A 133 -6.84 -0.30 11.51
CA LYS A 133 -6.66 1.13 11.20
C LYS A 133 -6.19 1.97 12.39
N GLU A 134 -6.41 1.52 13.61
CA GLU A 134 -6.00 2.20 14.84
C GLU A 134 -4.57 1.89 15.29
N TRP A 135 -3.90 0.93 14.65
CA TRP A 135 -2.58 0.49 15.07
C TRP A 135 -1.53 1.61 14.93
N THR A 136 -0.67 1.70 15.95
CA THR A 136 0.53 2.53 16.02
C THR A 136 1.72 1.67 16.43
N GLY A 137 2.95 2.11 16.11
CA GLY A 137 4.14 1.36 16.46
C GLY A 137 5.29 1.54 15.48
N VAL A 138 6.20 0.57 15.45
CA VAL A 138 7.37 0.58 14.58
C VAL A 138 7.28 -0.54 13.56
N TRP A 139 7.51 -0.18 12.30
CA TRP A 139 7.64 -1.07 11.16
C TRP A 139 9.10 -1.17 10.76
N GLU A 140 9.72 -2.35 10.80
CA GLU A 140 11.12 -2.55 10.45
C GLU A 140 11.32 -3.74 9.53
N THR A 141 12.13 -3.57 8.47
CA THR A 141 12.39 -4.62 7.48
C THR A 141 13.76 -4.45 6.82
N GLU A 142 14.34 -5.57 6.41
CA GLU A 142 15.48 -5.60 5.48
C GLU A 142 15.01 -5.67 4.00
N GLY A 143 13.72 -5.80 3.78
CA GLY A 143 13.06 -5.83 2.48
C GLY A 143 12.04 -6.96 2.37
N TYR A 144 10.98 -6.71 1.59
CA TYR A 144 9.92 -7.68 1.35
C TYR A 144 9.18 -7.42 0.04
N ARG A 145 8.45 -8.43 -0.39
CA ARG A 145 7.37 -8.34 -1.39
C ARG A 145 6.12 -8.98 -0.80
N LYS A 146 4.98 -8.26 -0.90
CA LYS A 146 3.70 -8.70 -0.34
C LYS A 146 2.57 -8.53 -1.35
N ILE A 147 1.50 -9.29 -1.16
CA ILE A 147 0.15 -8.94 -1.59
C ILE A 147 -0.44 -8.11 -0.46
N TRP A 148 -1.19 -7.08 -0.83
CA TRP A 148 -1.95 -6.28 0.12
C TRP A 148 -3.42 -6.20 -0.29
N VAL A 149 -4.28 -6.11 0.72
CA VAL A 149 -5.72 -5.87 0.60
C VAL A 149 -6.08 -4.83 1.63
N ILE A 150 -6.66 -3.74 1.19
CA ILE A 150 -7.03 -2.61 2.05
C ILE A 150 -8.53 -2.39 1.99
N TYR A 151 -9.12 -2.16 3.16
CA TYR A 151 -10.44 -1.59 3.33
C TYR A 151 -10.32 -0.20 3.99
N SER A 152 -10.96 0.79 3.39
CA SER A 152 -11.03 2.15 3.90
C SER A 152 -12.49 2.60 3.93
N GLU A 153 -13.00 2.89 5.12
CA GLU A 153 -14.38 3.34 5.29
C GLU A 153 -14.68 4.67 4.57
N SER A 154 -13.68 5.58 4.56
CA SER A 154 -13.76 6.89 3.89
C SER A 154 -13.39 6.81 2.41
N GLY A 155 -12.72 5.74 1.96
CA GLY A 155 -12.11 5.64 0.64
C GLY A 155 -10.78 6.40 0.53
N GLU A 156 -10.30 7.00 1.60
CA GLU A 156 -8.97 7.62 1.65
C GLU A 156 -7.89 6.55 1.89
N GLY A 157 -6.70 6.80 1.38
CA GLY A 157 -5.55 5.90 1.55
C GLY A 157 -5.52 4.70 0.58
N LEU A 158 -6.35 4.69 -0.48
CA LEU A 158 -6.39 3.63 -1.50
C LEU A 158 -5.79 4.08 -2.83
#